data_1ea3dc58acdbcedf5222f869d699fd9a
#
_entry.id   1ea3dc58acdbcedf5222f869d699fd9a
#
_cell.length_a   1.000
_cell.length_b   1.000
_cell.length_c   1.000
_cell.angle_alpha   90.00
_cell.angle_beta   90.00
_cell.angle_gamma   90.00
#
_symmetry.space_group_name_H-M   'P 1'
#
loop_
_entity.id
_entity.type
_entity.pdbx_description
1 polymer ?
#
loop_
_entity_poly.entity_id
_entity_poly.type
_entity_poly.pdbx_seq_one_letter_code
_entity_poly.pdbx_strand_id
1 'polypeptide(L)'
;MILLGVNIDHVATLRQARYRDEEETFGGFIEPDPAEMAWVAEEAGADGITMHVREDRRHVQVEDVKRYQEKMKTRLNLEISMSLEMVQIAQEIQPESVCLVPENRKEVTTEGGLDVRGNIERAHEVVRELTQNGIPVSMFIDPDPDQLEASAEIGAPWVELHTGSFARAWYNPEKRDLELNTLREGMRIGVELGLRVNAGHGINYENVEGAKTLESIYEFNIGHSIISRSLRTGLAESVQKMRSLLNE
;
A
#
# COMPACT_ATOMS: atom_id res chain seq x y z
N MET A 1 12.54 11.25 -9.95
CA MET A 1 11.74 11.62 -8.76
C MET A 1 10.94 10.41 -8.37
N ILE A 2 11.04 10.00 -7.11
CA ILE A 2 10.29 8.85 -6.54
C ILE A 2 8.94 9.40 -6.06
N LEU A 3 7.84 8.73 -6.40
CA LEU A 3 6.50 9.11 -5.95
C LEU A 3 6.24 8.61 -4.52
N LEU A 4 5.39 9.34 -3.79
CA LEU A 4 4.95 9.01 -2.44
C LEU A 4 3.45 8.68 -2.45
N GLY A 5 3.12 7.40 -2.27
CA GLY A 5 1.80 6.93 -1.88
C GLY A 5 1.68 6.97 -0.35
N VAL A 6 0.64 7.60 0.17
CA VAL A 6 0.37 7.66 1.61
C VAL A 6 -0.75 6.68 1.95
N ASN A 7 -0.42 5.64 2.72
CA ASN A 7 -1.43 4.70 3.22
C ASN A 7 -2.11 5.27 4.47
N ILE A 8 -3.44 5.34 4.45
CA ILE A 8 -4.29 5.96 5.48
C ILE A 8 -4.88 4.95 6.48
N ASP A 9 -4.61 3.67 6.34
CA ASP A 9 -5.25 2.62 7.16
C ASP A 9 -5.13 2.84 8.67
N HIS A 10 -4.00 3.36 9.14
CA HIS A 10 -3.81 3.60 10.57
C HIS A 10 -4.63 4.78 11.13
N VAL A 11 -5.08 5.69 10.27
CA VAL A 11 -6.10 6.67 10.66
C VAL A 11 -7.42 5.97 10.95
N ALA A 12 -7.83 5.08 10.06
CA ALA A 12 -9.02 4.25 10.24
C ALA A 12 -8.88 3.32 11.46
N THR A 13 -7.69 2.73 11.68
CA THR A 13 -7.41 1.90 12.87
C THR A 13 -7.64 2.72 14.17
N LEU A 14 -7.15 3.96 14.21
CA LEU A 14 -7.35 4.84 15.37
C LEU A 14 -8.83 5.15 15.57
N ARG A 15 -9.59 5.43 14.52
CA ARG A 15 -11.05 5.60 14.59
C ARG A 15 -11.73 4.35 15.15
N GLN A 16 -11.41 3.18 14.59
CA GLN A 16 -12.04 1.92 15.00
C GLN A 16 -11.68 1.49 16.43
N ALA A 17 -10.59 1.97 16.98
CA ALA A 17 -10.28 1.77 18.41
C ALA A 17 -11.33 2.39 19.34
N ARG A 18 -12.04 3.41 18.88
CA ARG A 18 -13.07 4.13 19.67
C ARG A 18 -14.49 3.87 19.19
N TYR A 19 -14.73 3.76 17.87
CA TYR A 19 -16.08 3.87 17.29
C TYR A 19 -16.54 2.60 16.54
N ARG A 20 -15.87 1.47 16.72
CA ARG A 20 -16.08 0.26 15.92
C ARG A 20 -17.54 -0.21 15.81
N ASP A 21 -18.28 -0.13 16.89
CA ASP A 21 -19.64 -0.69 16.99
C ASP A 21 -20.68 0.37 17.43
N GLU A 22 -20.35 1.67 17.33
CA GLU A 22 -21.11 2.73 17.98
C GLU A 22 -21.43 3.94 17.08
N GLU A 23 -21.45 3.78 15.77
CA GLU A 23 -21.66 4.87 14.80
C GLU A 23 -22.93 5.70 15.07
N GLU A 24 -24.00 5.08 15.60
CA GLU A 24 -25.26 5.76 15.88
C GLU A 24 -25.27 6.50 17.24
N THR A 25 -24.35 6.17 18.16
CA THR A 25 -24.38 6.69 19.54
C THR A 25 -23.70 8.04 19.75
N PHE A 26 -22.85 8.48 18.81
CA PHE A 26 -22.06 9.73 18.94
C PHE A 26 -22.65 10.93 18.16
N GLY A 27 -23.92 10.88 17.79
CA GLY A 27 -24.59 12.00 17.09
C GLY A 27 -23.98 12.35 15.73
N GLY A 28 -23.33 11.37 15.09
CA GLY A 28 -22.69 11.52 13.77
C GLY A 28 -21.31 12.16 13.79
N PHE A 29 -20.74 12.43 14.96
CA PHE A 29 -19.36 12.92 15.08
C PHE A 29 -18.40 11.75 15.34
N ILE A 30 -17.66 11.36 14.31
CA ILE A 30 -16.72 10.24 14.31
C ILE A 30 -15.36 10.74 13.85
N GLU A 31 -14.33 10.58 14.67
CA GLU A 31 -12.95 11.02 14.37
C GLU A 31 -11.90 9.98 14.78
N PRO A 32 -10.72 9.97 14.12
CA PRO A 32 -10.40 10.74 12.93
C PRO A 32 -11.13 10.19 11.68
N ASP A 33 -11.44 11.08 10.72
CA ASP A 33 -12.03 10.73 9.45
C ASP A 33 -10.92 10.37 8.43
N PRO A 34 -10.86 9.12 7.92
CA PRO A 34 -9.83 8.71 6.97
C PRO A 34 -9.86 9.49 5.65
N ALA A 35 -11.06 9.85 5.14
CA ALA A 35 -11.19 10.61 3.91
C ALA A 35 -10.66 12.04 4.07
N GLU A 36 -10.98 12.70 5.19
CA GLU A 36 -10.47 14.03 5.49
C GLU A 36 -8.93 14.01 5.60
N MET A 37 -8.37 13.02 6.29
CA MET A 37 -6.93 12.88 6.43
C MET A 37 -6.24 12.55 5.10
N ALA A 38 -6.90 11.80 4.22
CA ALA A 38 -6.41 11.57 2.86
C ALA A 38 -6.31 12.88 2.06
N TRP A 39 -7.31 13.75 2.10
CA TRP A 39 -7.24 15.07 1.46
C TRP A 39 -6.14 15.95 2.05
N VAL A 40 -5.93 15.92 3.37
CA VAL A 40 -4.80 16.62 4.02
C VAL A 40 -3.45 16.10 3.50
N ALA A 41 -3.32 14.77 3.32
CA ALA A 41 -2.10 14.18 2.78
C ALA A 41 -1.84 14.59 1.33
N GLU A 42 -2.88 14.63 0.48
CA GLU A 42 -2.79 15.15 -0.89
C GLU A 42 -2.33 16.61 -0.93
N GLU A 43 -2.96 17.47 -0.13
CA GLU A 43 -2.58 18.89 -0.05
C GLU A 43 -1.15 19.10 0.45
N ALA A 44 -0.65 18.17 1.26
CA ALA A 44 0.72 18.15 1.75
C ALA A 44 1.74 17.60 0.72
N GLY A 45 1.26 17.05 -0.39
CA GLY A 45 2.07 16.61 -1.51
C GLY A 45 2.22 15.09 -1.65
N ALA A 46 1.29 14.30 -1.13
CA ALA A 46 1.18 12.89 -1.52
C ALA A 46 0.87 12.80 -3.03
N ASP A 47 1.54 11.87 -3.72
CA ASP A 47 1.33 11.63 -5.16
C ASP A 47 0.23 10.59 -5.41
N GLY A 48 -0.18 9.86 -4.36
CA GLY A 48 -1.29 8.92 -4.32
C GLY A 48 -1.71 8.62 -2.89
N ILE A 49 -2.93 8.10 -2.73
CA ILE A 49 -3.46 7.61 -1.46
C ILE A 49 -3.69 6.12 -1.57
N THR A 50 -3.26 5.37 -0.57
CA THR A 50 -3.49 3.94 -0.44
C THR A 50 -4.49 3.68 0.70
N MET A 51 -5.50 2.87 0.41
CA MET A 51 -6.52 2.42 1.37
C MET A 51 -6.73 0.92 1.24
N HIS A 52 -6.64 0.19 2.35
CA HIS A 52 -6.89 -1.24 2.38
C HIS A 52 -8.27 -1.53 2.97
N VAL A 53 -9.20 -1.94 2.13
CA VAL A 53 -10.50 -2.48 2.57
C VAL A 53 -10.34 -3.98 2.79
N ARG A 54 -10.20 -4.40 4.05
CA ARG A 54 -10.06 -5.82 4.40
C ARG A 54 -11.42 -6.54 4.39
N GLU A 55 -11.39 -7.86 4.17
CA GLU A 55 -12.59 -8.71 4.24
C GLU A 55 -13.32 -8.58 5.58
N ASP A 56 -12.59 -8.44 6.68
CA ASP A 56 -13.17 -8.33 8.04
C ASP A 56 -13.48 -6.89 8.49
N ARG A 57 -13.27 -5.90 7.60
CA ARG A 57 -13.60 -4.48 7.85
C ARG A 57 -13.05 -3.91 9.15
N ARG A 58 -11.89 -4.39 9.62
CA ARG A 58 -11.33 -3.99 10.92
C ARG A 58 -10.86 -2.54 11.01
N HIS A 59 -10.64 -1.87 9.88
CA HIS A 59 -10.21 -0.47 9.81
C HIS A 59 -10.93 0.32 8.71
N VAL A 60 -10.39 0.46 7.50
CA VAL A 60 -11.04 1.19 6.41
C VAL A 60 -12.33 0.52 6.01
N GLN A 61 -13.38 1.32 5.84
CA GLN A 61 -14.69 0.92 5.35
C GLN A 61 -14.85 1.33 3.89
N VAL A 62 -15.77 0.70 3.17
CA VAL A 62 -16.08 1.04 1.78
C VAL A 62 -16.55 2.50 1.66
N GLU A 63 -17.27 2.97 2.66
CA GLU A 63 -17.77 4.35 2.76
C GLU A 63 -16.65 5.38 2.88
N ASP A 64 -15.54 5.06 3.57
CA ASP A 64 -14.36 5.92 3.64
C ASP A 64 -13.77 6.17 2.24
N VAL A 65 -13.68 5.08 1.45
CA VAL A 65 -13.15 5.13 0.09
C VAL A 65 -14.05 5.96 -0.82
N LYS A 66 -15.37 5.70 -0.80
CA LYS A 66 -16.36 6.46 -1.58
C LYS A 66 -16.32 7.95 -1.21
N ARG A 67 -16.26 8.26 0.08
CA ARG A 67 -16.16 9.63 0.56
C ARG A 67 -14.85 10.32 0.12
N TYR A 68 -13.72 9.61 0.17
CA TYR A 68 -12.46 10.14 -0.34
C TYR A 68 -12.57 10.50 -1.82
N GLN A 69 -13.19 9.64 -2.65
CA GLN A 69 -13.36 9.89 -4.08
C GLN A 69 -14.16 11.16 -4.42
N GLU A 70 -15.02 11.64 -3.52
CA GLU A 70 -15.81 12.86 -3.77
C GLU A 70 -14.94 14.10 -4.04
N LYS A 71 -13.72 14.18 -3.46
CA LYS A 71 -12.84 15.35 -3.53
C LYS A 71 -11.38 15.00 -3.82
N MET A 72 -11.08 13.73 -4.15
CA MET A 72 -9.71 13.31 -4.43
C MET A 72 -9.10 14.11 -5.58
N LYS A 73 -7.81 14.36 -5.50
CA LYS A 73 -7.02 15.10 -6.50
C LYS A 73 -5.90 14.26 -7.10
N THR A 74 -5.54 13.17 -6.42
CA THR A 74 -4.47 12.26 -6.82
C THR A 74 -5.03 10.87 -7.14
N ARG A 75 -4.21 9.84 -7.08
CA ARG A 75 -4.60 8.47 -7.39
C ARG A 75 -5.03 7.72 -6.15
N LEU A 76 -6.08 6.92 -6.27
CA LEU A 76 -6.45 5.92 -5.28
C LEU A 76 -5.81 4.57 -5.65
N ASN A 77 -4.95 4.05 -4.78
CA ASN A 77 -4.50 2.66 -4.79
C ASN A 77 -5.32 1.87 -3.76
N LEU A 78 -6.21 1.01 -4.23
CA LEU A 78 -7.08 0.21 -3.36
C LEU A 78 -6.42 -1.14 -3.09
N GLU A 79 -6.08 -1.42 -1.83
CA GLU A 79 -5.60 -2.74 -1.41
C GLU A 79 -6.77 -3.65 -1.08
N ILE A 80 -6.75 -4.87 -1.64
CA ILE A 80 -7.78 -5.89 -1.42
C ILE A 80 -7.19 -7.30 -1.43
N SER A 81 -7.91 -8.26 -0.86
CA SER A 81 -7.66 -9.68 -1.07
C SER A 81 -8.19 -10.14 -2.44
N MET A 82 -7.81 -11.35 -2.85
CA MET A 82 -8.32 -11.98 -4.08
C MET A 82 -9.72 -12.62 -3.92
N SER A 83 -10.47 -12.33 -2.85
CA SER A 83 -11.81 -12.88 -2.68
C SER A 83 -12.81 -12.27 -3.66
N LEU A 84 -13.87 -13.02 -3.98
CA LEU A 84 -14.88 -12.58 -4.94
C LEU A 84 -15.56 -11.27 -4.50
N GLU A 85 -15.89 -11.17 -3.22
CA GLU A 85 -16.51 -9.97 -2.62
C GLU A 85 -15.62 -8.73 -2.82
N MET A 86 -14.32 -8.87 -2.55
CA MET A 86 -13.40 -7.74 -2.65
C MET A 86 -13.15 -7.30 -4.08
N VAL A 87 -13.11 -8.24 -5.01
CA VAL A 87 -13.03 -7.93 -6.45
C VAL A 87 -14.28 -7.18 -6.93
N GLN A 88 -15.48 -7.59 -6.50
CA GLN A 88 -16.71 -6.87 -6.81
C GLN A 88 -16.73 -5.45 -6.25
N ILE A 89 -16.26 -5.26 -5.01
CA ILE A 89 -16.13 -3.93 -4.41
C ILE A 89 -15.16 -3.05 -5.21
N ALA A 90 -14.02 -3.58 -5.64
CA ALA A 90 -13.09 -2.83 -6.48
C ALA A 90 -13.71 -2.42 -7.81
N GLN A 91 -14.53 -3.29 -8.42
CA GLN A 91 -15.26 -2.96 -9.64
C GLN A 91 -16.34 -1.88 -9.43
N GLU A 92 -16.98 -1.85 -8.27
CA GLU A 92 -17.94 -0.79 -7.92
C GLU A 92 -17.26 0.55 -7.66
N ILE A 93 -16.11 0.54 -6.95
CA ILE A 93 -15.33 1.73 -6.58
C ILE A 93 -14.63 2.33 -7.80
N GLN A 94 -14.16 1.51 -8.76
CA GLN A 94 -13.37 1.94 -9.91
C GLN A 94 -12.14 2.80 -9.51
N PRO A 95 -11.22 2.27 -8.67
CA PRO A 95 -10.01 2.99 -8.28
C PRO A 95 -9.04 3.11 -9.46
N GLU A 96 -8.07 4.03 -9.38
CA GLU A 96 -7.00 4.18 -10.38
C GLU A 96 -6.05 2.99 -10.42
N SER A 97 -5.95 2.23 -9.33
CA SER A 97 -5.25 0.94 -9.28
C SER A 97 -5.75 0.07 -8.13
N VAL A 98 -5.57 -1.23 -8.27
CA VAL A 98 -5.74 -2.21 -7.20
C VAL A 98 -4.39 -2.83 -6.87
N CYS A 99 -4.08 -2.97 -5.58
CA CYS A 99 -2.98 -3.80 -5.10
C CYS A 99 -3.54 -5.06 -4.41
N LEU A 100 -3.21 -6.24 -4.96
CA LEU A 100 -3.63 -7.51 -4.38
C LEU A 100 -2.67 -7.91 -3.26
N VAL A 101 -3.21 -8.02 -2.05
CA VAL A 101 -2.45 -8.30 -0.83
C VAL A 101 -2.93 -9.59 -0.15
N PRO A 102 -2.04 -10.30 0.59
CA PRO A 102 -2.49 -11.41 1.42
C PRO A 102 -3.24 -10.88 2.64
N GLU A 103 -4.27 -11.60 3.08
CA GLU A 103 -4.96 -11.31 4.33
C GLU A 103 -4.89 -12.50 5.29
N ASN A 104 -4.22 -12.29 6.42
CA ASN A 104 -4.19 -13.22 7.53
C ASN A 104 -4.99 -12.63 8.71
N ARG A 105 -5.97 -13.39 9.24
CA ARG A 105 -6.82 -12.92 10.36
C ARG A 105 -6.06 -12.65 11.66
N LYS A 106 -4.87 -13.22 11.83
CA LYS A 106 -4.06 -13.08 13.05
C LYS A 106 -3.17 -11.83 13.05
N GLU A 107 -2.93 -11.21 11.90
CA GLU A 107 -2.06 -10.05 11.75
C GLU A 107 -2.86 -8.75 11.83
N VAL A 108 -2.30 -7.74 12.48
CA VAL A 108 -2.91 -6.38 12.52
C VAL A 108 -2.70 -5.66 11.20
N THR A 109 -1.53 -5.85 10.59
CA THR A 109 -1.17 -5.37 9.25
C THR A 109 -0.68 -6.55 8.41
N THR A 110 -0.58 -6.36 7.09
CA THR A 110 -0.05 -7.39 6.18
C THR A 110 1.44 -7.61 6.46
N GLU A 111 1.83 -8.84 6.81
CA GLU A 111 3.22 -9.24 6.97
C GLU A 111 3.59 -10.33 5.95
N GLY A 112 4.52 -10.00 5.03
CA GLY A 112 4.91 -10.85 3.92
C GLY A 112 4.10 -10.63 2.65
N GLY A 113 4.66 -11.05 1.51
CA GLY A 113 4.05 -10.92 0.20
C GLY A 113 2.99 -11.98 -0.08
N LEU A 114 2.15 -11.70 -1.09
CA LEU A 114 1.19 -12.65 -1.64
C LEU A 114 1.94 -13.78 -2.36
N ASP A 115 1.56 -15.02 -2.10
CA ASP A 115 2.06 -16.18 -2.86
C ASP A 115 1.31 -16.31 -4.19
N VAL A 116 1.82 -15.58 -5.20
CA VAL A 116 1.24 -15.58 -6.56
C VAL A 116 1.48 -16.93 -7.24
N ARG A 117 2.70 -17.48 -7.12
CA ARG A 117 3.08 -18.76 -7.74
C ARG A 117 2.22 -19.91 -7.20
N GLY A 118 1.96 -19.93 -5.90
CA GLY A 118 1.11 -20.95 -5.27
C GLY A 118 -0.38 -20.79 -5.56
N ASN A 119 -0.82 -19.62 -6.03
CA ASN A 119 -2.22 -19.29 -6.32
C ASN A 119 -2.43 -18.79 -7.75
N ILE A 120 -1.61 -19.24 -8.70
CA ILE A 120 -1.48 -18.65 -10.04
C ILE A 120 -2.79 -18.61 -10.83
N GLU A 121 -3.61 -19.65 -10.76
CA GLU A 121 -4.90 -19.69 -11.46
C GLU A 121 -5.85 -18.59 -10.94
N ARG A 122 -5.97 -18.48 -9.63
CA ARG A 122 -6.85 -17.48 -9.02
C ARG A 122 -6.32 -16.07 -9.25
N ALA A 123 -5.03 -15.85 -9.11
CA ALA A 123 -4.39 -14.56 -9.39
C ALA A 123 -4.60 -14.13 -10.84
N HIS A 124 -4.43 -15.04 -11.80
CA HIS A 124 -4.71 -14.77 -13.21
C HIS A 124 -6.17 -14.40 -13.49
N GLU A 125 -7.13 -15.12 -12.88
CA GLU A 125 -8.55 -14.78 -13.01
C GLU A 125 -8.84 -13.35 -12.54
N VAL A 126 -8.35 -12.99 -11.34
CA VAL A 126 -8.58 -11.67 -10.73
C VAL A 126 -7.91 -10.56 -11.53
N VAL A 127 -6.64 -10.74 -11.91
CA VAL A 127 -5.90 -9.76 -12.74
C VAL A 127 -6.64 -9.51 -14.06
N ARG A 128 -7.06 -10.59 -14.74
CA ARG A 128 -7.81 -10.49 -16.00
C ARG A 128 -9.13 -9.76 -15.81
N GLU A 129 -9.90 -10.11 -14.77
CA GLU A 129 -11.21 -9.52 -14.48
C GLU A 129 -11.11 -8.02 -14.20
N LEU A 130 -10.18 -7.59 -13.33
CA LEU A 130 -9.98 -6.19 -13.01
C LEU A 130 -9.45 -5.40 -14.23
N THR A 131 -8.48 -5.96 -14.96
CA THR A 131 -7.90 -5.31 -16.15
C THR A 131 -8.93 -5.14 -17.26
N GLN A 132 -9.83 -6.11 -17.48
CA GLN A 132 -10.93 -5.98 -18.44
C GLN A 132 -11.93 -4.87 -18.05
N ASN A 133 -12.02 -4.53 -16.78
CA ASN A 133 -12.78 -3.38 -16.26
C ASN A 133 -11.96 -2.08 -16.24
N GLY A 134 -10.76 -2.05 -16.84
CA GLY A 134 -9.93 -0.86 -16.93
C GLY A 134 -9.13 -0.53 -15.66
N ILE A 135 -9.09 -1.45 -14.69
CA ILE A 135 -8.39 -1.26 -13.41
C ILE A 135 -7.03 -1.97 -13.48
N PRO A 136 -5.90 -1.25 -13.52
CA PRO A 136 -4.57 -1.86 -13.46
C PRO A 136 -4.32 -2.50 -12.09
N VAL A 137 -3.62 -3.65 -12.10
CA VAL A 137 -3.39 -4.46 -10.90
C VAL A 137 -1.91 -4.49 -10.55
N SER A 138 -1.59 -4.27 -9.29
CA SER A 138 -0.30 -4.50 -8.64
C SER A 138 -0.36 -5.76 -7.78
N MET A 139 0.72 -6.54 -7.77
CA MET A 139 0.84 -7.68 -6.87
C MET A 139 1.79 -7.31 -5.72
N PHE A 140 1.30 -7.35 -4.46
CA PHE A 140 2.14 -7.15 -3.28
C PHE A 140 2.90 -8.44 -2.96
N ILE A 141 4.19 -8.49 -3.28
CA ILE A 141 5.00 -9.71 -3.23
C ILE A 141 6.31 -9.51 -2.47
N ASP A 142 6.86 -10.58 -1.93
CA ASP A 142 8.26 -10.57 -1.50
C ASP A 142 9.19 -10.45 -2.74
N PRO A 143 10.41 -9.92 -2.61
CA PRO A 143 11.39 -9.75 -3.70
C PRO A 143 12.00 -11.10 -4.13
N ASP A 144 11.14 -12.06 -4.45
CA ASP A 144 11.46 -13.43 -4.87
C ASP A 144 11.30 -13.54 -6.39
N PRO A 145 12.31 -14.06 -7.13
CA PRO A 145 12.24 -14.25 -8.56
C PRO A 145 11.01 -15.03 -9.02
N ASP A 146 10.64 -16.12 -8.31
CA ASP A 146 9.48 -16.95 -8.67
C ASP A 146 8.16 -16.17 -8.58
N GLN A 147 8.04 -15.25 -7.60
CA GLN A 147 6.86 -14.41 -7.45
C GLN A 147 6.80 -13.30 -8.52
N LEU A 148 7.94 -12.73 -8.88
CA LEU A 148 8.06 -11.74 -9.96
C LEU A 148 7.70 -12.35 -11.33
N GLU A 149 8.27 -13.52 -11.64
CA GLU A 149 7.95 -14.26 -12.88
C GLU A 149 6.47 -14.63 -12.94
N ALA A 150 5.90 -15.13 -11.82
CA ALA A 150 4.48 -15.45 -11.75
C ALA A 150 3.60 -14.21 -11.99
N SER A 151 3.96 -13.06 -11.40
CA SER A 151 3.24 -11.81 -11.60
C SER A 151 3.25 -11.35 -13.06
N ALA A 152 4.39 -11.48 -13.74
CA ALA A 152 4.49 -11.18 -15.17
C ALA A 152 3.70 -12.19 -16.02
N GLU A 153 3.77 -13.49 -15.71
CA GLU A 153 3.07 -14.58 -16.39
C GLU A 153 1.54 -14.39 -16.41
N ILE A 154 0.96 -13.94 -15.28
CA ILE A 154 -0.48 -13.68 -15.19
C ILE A 154 -0.91 -12.35 -15.82
N GLY A 155 0.03 -11.55 -16.35
CA GLY A 155 -0.24 -10.29 -17.01
C GLY A 155 -0.48 -9.10 -16.05
N ALA A 156 -0.04 -9.17 -14.80
CA ALA A 156 -0.04 -8.02 -13.91
C ALA A 156 0.93 -6.95 -14.44
N PRO A 157 0.49 -5.69 -14.64
CA PRO A 157 1.38 -4.65 -15.14
C PRO A 157 2.34 -4.13 -14.08
N TRP A 158 2.02 -4.29 -12.79
CA TRP A 158 2.77 -3.74 -11.68
C TRP A 158 2.99 -4.77 -10.58
N VAL A 159 4.04 -4.53 -9.80
CA VAL A 159 4.28 -5.20 -8.52
C VAL A 159 4.66 -4.18 -7.46
N GLU A 160 4.37 -4.50 -6.20
CA GLU A 160 4.86 -3.79 -5.04
C GLU A 160 5.71 -4.74 -4.20
N LEU A 161 7.01 -4.44 -4.07
CA LEU A 161 7.94 -5.24 -3.28
C LEU A 161 7.76 -4.98 -1.79
N HIS A 162 7.53 -6.03 -1.03
CA HIS A 162 7.46 -5.98 0.43
C HIS A 162 8.83 -5.68 1.04
N THR A 163 8.96 -4.54 1.70
CA THR A 163 10.22 -4.08 2.32
C THR A 163 10.35 -4.40 3.81
N GLY A 164 9.46 -5.18 4.37
CA GLY A 164 9.41 -5.46 5.81
C GLY A 164 10.66 -6.13 6.36
N SER A 165 11.28 -7.06 5.61
CA SER A 165 12.54 -7.71 6.01
C SER A 165 13.69 -6.70 6.11
N PHE A 166 13.84 -5.83 5.10
CA PHE A 166 14.79 -4.72 5.12
C PHE A 166 14.55 -3.79 6.32
N ALA A 167 13.29 -3.41 6.57
CA ALA A 167 12.93 -2.53 7.67
C ALA A 167 13.29 -3.14 9.05
N ARG A 168 13.01 -4.41 9.24
CA ARG A 168 13.38 -5.15 10.47
C ARG A 168 14.89 -5.28 10.64
N ALA A 169 15.63 -5.38 9.54
CA ALA A 169 17.08 -5.52 9.55
C ALA A 169 17.84 -4.19 9.74
N TRP A 170 17.17 -3.04 9.71
CA TRP A 170 17.78 -1.71 9.60
C TRP A 170 18.95 -1.46 10.55
N TYR A 171 18.82 -1.83 11.81
CA TYR A 171 19.86 -1.63 12.83
C TYR A 171 20.96 -2.71 12.87
N ASN A 172 20.88 -3.72 12.00
CA ASN A 172 21.93 -4.71 11.84
C ASN A 172 22.57 -4.55 10.45
N PRO A 173 23.78 -3.95 10.35
CA PRO A 173 24.38 -3.61 9.06
C PRO A 173 24.50 -4.79 8.09
N GLU A 174 24.92 -5.97 8.57
CA GLU A 174 25.13 -7.15 7.72
C GLU A 174 23.79 -7.64 7.14
N LYS A 175 22.75 -7.75 8.00
CA LYS A 175 21.41 -8.17 7.56
C LYS A 175 20.75 -7.11 6.68
N ARG A 176 20.88 -5.84 7.05
CA ARG A 176 20.35 -4.72 6.26
C ARG A 176 20.90 -4.73 4.84
N ASP A 177 22.23 -4.88 4.69
CA ASP A 177 22.89 -4.85 3.39
C ASP A 177 22.49 -6.09 2.56
N LEU A 178 22.29 -7.24 3.20
CA LEU A 178 21.75 -8.43 2.56
C LEU A 178 20.32 -8.19 2.03
N GLU A 179 19.42 -7.71 2.88
CA GLU A 179 18.03 -7.46 2.50
C GLU A 179 17.91 -6.36 1.44
N LEU A 180 18.74 -5.31 1.51
CA LEU A 180 18.79 -4.27 0.49
C LEU A 180 19.27 -4.83 -0.85
N ASN A 181 20.22 -5.76 -0.87
CA ASN A 181 20.65 -6.42 -2.09
C ASN A 181 19.58 -7.36 -2.66
N THR A 182 18.83 -8.04 -1.80
CA THR A 182 17.66 -8.84 -2.23
C THR A 182 16.60 -7.95 -2.90
N LEU A 183 16.30 -6.77 -2.33
CA LEU A 183 15.41 -5.80 -2.94
C LEU A 183 15.94 -5.28 -4.29
N ARG A 184 17.24 -4.98 -4.40
CA ARG A 184 17.87 -4.54 -5.66
C ARG A 184 17.73 -5.60 -6.75
N GLU A 185 17.97 -6.86 -6.40
CA GLU A 185 17.83 -7.96 -7.36
C GLU A 185 16.38 -8.15 -7.78
N GLY A 186 15.43 -8.15 -6.85
CA GLY A 186 13.99 -8.19 -7.18
C GLY A 186 13.57 -7.01 -8.08
N MET A 187 14.07 -5.80 -7.79
CA MET A 187 13.83 -4.62 -8.63
C MET A 187 14.35 -4.82 -10.05
N ARG A 188 15.59 -5.30 -10.20
CA ARG A 188 16.22 -5.56 -11.49
C ARG A 188 15.40 -6.57 -12.31
N ILE A 189 15.02 -7.70 -11.69
CA ILE A 189 14.22 -8.76 -12.34
C ILE A 189 12.85 -8.20 -12.74
N GLY A 190 12.16 -7.48 -11.86
CA GLY A 190 10.85 -6.89 -12.16
C GLY A 190 10.90 -5.97 -13.38
N VAL A 191 11.90 -5.10 -13.45
CA VAL A 191 12.10 -4.18 -14.59
C VAL A 191 12.42 -4.96 -15.87
N GLU A 192 13.27 -6.00 -15.83
CA GLU A 192 13.59 -6.86 -16.98
C GLU A 192 12.37 -7.62 -17.50
N LEU A 193 11.45 -8.00 -16.62
CA LEU A 193 10.16 -8.61 -16.97
C LEU A 193 9.12 -7.59 -17.50
N GLY A 194 9.48 -6.30 -17.55
CA GLY A 194 8.59 -5.24 -18.03
C GLY A 194 7.58 -4.75 -17.01
N LEU A 195 7.73 -5.13 -15.72
CA LEU A 195 6.86 -4.71 -14.65
C LEU A 195 7.21 -3.29 -14.18
N ARG A 196 6.20 -2.51 -13.81
CA ARG A 196 6.41 -1.31 -12.98
C ARG A 196 6.58 -1.76 -11.55
N VAL A 197 7.66 -1.34 -10.89
CA VAL A 197 7.98 -1.78 -9.54
C VAL A 197 7.81 -0.65 -8.56
N ASN A 198 6.88 -0.84 -7.62
CA ASN A 198 6.69 -0.08 -6.40
C ASN A 198 7.33 -0.82 -5.22
N ALA A 199 7.39 -0.19 -4.06
CA ALA A 199 7.77 -0.84 -2.82
C ALA A 199 7.04 -0.23 -1.63
N GLY A 200 6.85 -1.02 -0.58
CA GLY A 200 6.13 -0.56 0.59
C GLY A 200 6.32 -1.46 1.79
N HIS A 201 5.70 -1.04 2.89
CA HIS A 201 5.66 -1.70 4.19
C HIS A 201 6.95 -1.59 5.02
N GLY A 202 6.86 -0.91 6.16
CA GLY A 202 7.97 -0.78 7.11
C GLY A 202 8.96 0.36 6.85
N ILE A 203 8.80 1.11 5.75
CA ILE A 203 9.61 2.31 5.48
C ILE A 203 9.27 3.41 6.50
N ASN A 204 10.32 4.07 7.01
CA ASN A 204 10.22 5.12 8.00
C ASN A 204 11.27 6.23 7.74
N TYR A 205 11.29 7.26 8.59
CA TYR A 205 12.14 8.45 8.44
C TYR A 205 13.64 8.20 8.62
N GLU A 206 14.03 7.00 9.08
CA GLU A 206 15.43 6.60 9.21
C GLU A 206 15.86 5.69 8.06
N ASN A 207 15.08 4.62 7.78
CA ASN A 207 15.46 3.62 6.79
C ASN A 207 15.18 4.04 5.34
N VAL A 208 14.39 5.09 5.13
CA VAL A 208 14.14 5.68 3.80
C VAL A 208 15.43 6.07 3.09
N GLU A 209 16.46 6.46 3.82
CA GLU A 209 17.78 6.78 3.26
C GLU A 209 18.43 5.57 2.53
N GLY A 210 18.24 4.38 3.04
CA GLY A 210 18.66 3.16 2.35
C GLY A 210 17.71 2.77 1.23
N ALA A 211 16.40 2.85 1.47
CA ALA A 211 15.38 2.46 0.50
C ALA A 211 15.42 3.30 -0.79
N LYS A 212 15.62 4.62 -0.69
CA LYS A 212 15.69 5.51 -1.87
C LYS A 212 16.89 5.23 -2.79
N THR A 213 17.86 4.39 -2.37
CA THR A 213 18.96 3.94 -3.22
C THR A 213 18.57 2.83 -4.20
N LEU A 214 17.34 2.32 -4.13
CA LEU A 214 16.82 1.37 -5.10
C LEU A 214 16.60 2.08 -6.44
N GLU A 215 17.37 1.69 -7.44
CA GLU A 215 17.24 2.25 -8.79
C GLU A 215 15.94 1.80 -9.44
N SER A 216 15.33 2.67 -10.25
CA SER A 216 14.09 2.39 -11.00
C SER A 216 12.83 2.20 -10.16
N ILE A 217 12.86 2.49 -8.86
CA ILE A 217 11.65 2.54 -8.04
C ILE A 217 10.70 3.62 -8.55
N TYR A 218 9.44 3.26 -8.74
CA TYR A 218 8.44 4.19 -9.22
C TYR A 218 7.76 4.94 -8.07
N GLU A 219 7.32 4.20 -7.03
CA GLU A 219 6.58 4.74 -5.89
C GLU A 219 6.89 3.96 -4.61
N PHE A 220 6.96 4.67 -3.48
CA PHE A 220 6.86 4.06 -2.16
C PHE A 220 5.48 4.28 -1.56
N ASN A 221 4.82 3.19 -1.12
CA ASN A 221 3.60 3.23 -0.32
C ASN A 221 3.95 3.16 1.17
N ILE A 222 3.71 4.26 1.91
CA ILE A 222 4.14 4.44 3.31
C ILE A 222 2.95 4.84 4.16
N GLY A 223 2.65 4.03 5.18
CA GLY A 223 1.53 4.28 6.10
C GLY A 223 1.97 4.54 7.52
N HIS A 224 2.29 3.48 8.26
CA HIS A 224 2.47 3.51 9.71
C HIS A 224 3.39 4.64 10.21
N SER A 225 4.56 4.80 9.62
CA SER A 225 5.54 5.79 10.07
C SER A 225 5.05 7.24 9.89
N ILE A 226 4.33 7.53 8.81
CA ILE A 226 3.74 8.85 8.55
C ILE A 226 2.65 9.15 9.58
N ILE A 227 1.72 8.21 9.82
CA ILE A 227 0.65 8.39 10.79
C ILE A 227 1.21 8.46 12.22
N SER A 228 2.16 7.61 12.57
CA SER A 228 2.84 7.66 13.88
C SER A 228 3.51 9.02 14.13
N ARG A 229 4.25 9.57 13.15
CA ARG A 229 4.85 10.90 13.26
C ARG A 229 3.78 11.99 13.36
N SER A 230 2.67 11.85 12.66
CA SER A 230 1.60 12.86 12.64
C SER A 230 1.00 13.14 14.02
N LEU A 231 1.08 12.19 14.94
CA LEU A 231 0.66 12.37 16.34
C LEU A 231 1.51 13.42 17.10
N ARG A 232 2.69 13.77 16.56
CA ARG A 232 3.61 14.76 17.15
C ARG A 232 3.66 16.07 16.37
N THR A 233 3.53 16.01 15.05
CA THR A 233 3.80 17.14 14.16
C THR A 233 2.62 17.52 13.27
N GLY A 234 1.55 16.75 13.30
CA GLY A 234 0.46 16.86 12.32
C GLY A 234 0.77 16.12 11.00
N LEU A 235 -0.28 15.76 10.27
CA LEU A 235 -0.16 14.91 9.07
C LEU A 235 0.53 15.65 7.93
N ALA A 236 0.19 16.90 7.69
CA ALA A 236 0.77 17.68 6.59
C ALA A 236 2.30 17.78 6.68
N GLU A 237 2.84 18.13 7.87
CA GLU A 237 4.28 18.18 8.09
C GLU A 237 4.94 16.81 7.93
N SER A 238 4.27 15.75 8.40
CA SER A 238 4.79 14.38 8.29
C SER A 238 4.92 13.94 6.82
N VAL A 239 3.91 14.21 6.00
CA VAL A 239 3.93 13.91 4.56
C VAL A 239 5.02 14.73 3.85
N GLN A 240 5.07 16.05 4.08
CA GLN A 240 6.08 16.92 3.48
C GLN A 240 7.50 16.47 3.80
N LYS A 241 7.76 16.07 5.06
CA LYS A 241 9.08 15.58 5.48
C LYS A 241 9.45 14.25 4.81
N MET A 242 8.50 13.32 4.68
CA MET A 242 8.77 12.05 3.98
C MET A 242 9.05 12.29 2.50
N ARG A 243 8.26 13.14 1.85
CA ARG A 243 8.47 13.50 0.44
C ARG A 243 9.83 14.16 0.20
N SER A 244 10.25 15.05 1.09
CA SER A 244 11.58 15.66 1.04
C SER A 244 12.69 14.61 1.11
N LEU A 245 12.64 13.68 2.07
CA LEU A 245 13.63 12.61 2.23
C LEU A 245 13.74 11.68 1.02
N LEU A 246 12.63 11.40 0.35
CA LEU A 246 12.62 10.57 -0.86
C LEU A 246 13.27 11.26 -2.07
N ASN A 247 13.33 12.59 -2.10
CA ASN A 247 13.71 13.34 -3.28
C ASN A 247 14.91 14.31 -3.05
N GLU A 248 15.52 14.30 -1.87
CA GLU A 248 16.82 14.91 -1.58
C GLU A 248 17.96 13.96 -2.01
#